data_186d18ed13cbd3dff939befda7ea9d05
#
_entry.id   186d18ed13cbd3dff939befda7ea9d05
#
_cell.length_a   1.000
_cell.length_b   1.000
_cell.length_c   1.000
_cell.angle_alpha   90.00
_cell.angle_beta   90.00
_cell.angle_gamma   90.00
#
_symmetry.space_group_name_H-M   'P 1'
#
loop_
_entity.id
_entity.type
_entity.pdbx_description
1 polymer ?
#
loop_
_entity_poly.entity_id
_entity_poly.type
_entity_poly.pdbx_seq_one_letter_code
_entity_poly.pdbx_strand_id
1 'polypeptide(L)'
;MHGYFDDDNSMYKSFTSYEEDNEDGEFLKSLYPPELVKLQLLVEEECDKLEYDGSVMFDQYPDKIRIHKITDKVEEKAGGGERNLMEVMVINEVMRRRIRRRHCRLRGFC
;
A
#
# COMPACT_ATOMS: atom_id res chain seq x y z
N MET A 1 -21.11 12.28 3.72
CA MET A 1 -20.68 11.89 3.85
C MET A 1 -20.45 11.60 4.07
N HIS A 2 -20.51 11.38 4.24
CA HIS A 2 -20.14 10.87 4.57
C HIS A 2 -19.77 10.17 4.73
N GLY A 3 -19.82 9.91 4.97
CA GLY A 3 -19.48 9.17 5.17
C GLY A 3 -19.29 8.60 5.50
N TYR A 4 -19.64 8.55 5.69
CA TYR A 4 -19.28 8.07 6.14
C TYR A 4 -19.31 7.35 6.58
N PHE A 5 -19.65 7.36 6.79
CA PHE A 5 -19.42 6.67 7.36
C PHE A 5 -19.69 5.89 7.86
N ASP A 6 -20.31 5.46 7.79
CA ASP A 6 -20.66 4.59 8.25
C ASP A 6 -19.84 3.76 8.80
N ASP A 7 -19.39 3.79 9.35
CA ASP A 7 -18.59 3.26 9.93
C ASP A 7 -18.76 2.29 10.94
N ASP A 8 -19.75 2.10 11.45
CA ASP A 8 -20.06 1.11 12.38
C ASP A 8 -19.88 -0.22 11.88
N ASN A 9 -20.12 -0.42 10.63
CA ASN A 9 -19.98 -1.67 9.95
C ASN A 9 -18.61 -1.94 9.46
N SER A 10 -17.65 -1.13 9.81
CA SER A 10 -16.33 -1.23 9.20
C SER A 10 -15.67 -2.57 9.48
N MET A 11 -15.83 -3.12 10.70
CA MET A 11 -15.23 -4.40 10.98
C MET A 11 -15.91 -5.53 10.20
N TYR A 12 -17.22 -5.49 10.14
CA TYR A 12 -17.97 -6.46 9.36
C TYR A 12 -17.55 -6.40 7.89
N LYS A 13 -17.42 -5.20 7.36
CA LYS A 13 -16.97 -5.04 6.00
C LYS A 13 -15.57 -5.59 5.80
N SER A 14 -14.70 -5.43 6.79
CA SER A 14 -13.35 -5.95 6.68
C SER A 14 -13.35 -7.44 6.44
N PHE A 15 -14.25 -8.18 7.09
CA PHE A 15 -14.29 -9.61 6.91
C PHE A 15 -14.98 -10.05 5.63
N THR A 16 -16.04 -9.35 5.23
CA THR A 16 -16.88 -9.82 4.14
C THR A 16 -16.52 -9.23 2.79
N SER A 17 -15.86 -8.07 2.78
CA SER A 17 -15.58 -7.33 1.54
C SER A 17 -14.12 -7.22 1.19
N TYR A 18 -13.23 -7.86 1.95
CA TYR A 18 -11.81 -7.66 1.71
C TYR A 18 -11.41 -7.97 0.27
N GLU A 19 -11.88 -9.09 -0.25
CA GLU A 19 -11.49 -9.49 -1.59
C GLU A 19 -12.07 -8.56 -2.65
N GLU A 20 -13.29 -8.10 -2.43
CA GLU A 20 -13.88 -7.13 -3.33
C GLU A 20 -13.11 -5.83 -3.31
N ASP A 21 -12.74 -5.37 -2.11
CA ASP A 21 -11.95 -4.14 -1.98
C ASP A 21 -10.60 -4.29 -2.66
N ASN A 22 -10.01 -5.48 -2.55
CA ASN A 22 -8.72 -5.73 -3.17
C ASN A 22 -8.83 -5.73 -4.70
N GLU A 23 -9.86 -6.37 -5.24
CA GLU A 23 -10.10 -6.37 -6.68
C GLU A 23 -10.36 -4.97 -7.19
N ASP A 24 -11.13 -4.19 -6.43
CA ASP A 24 -11.43 -2.83 -6.79
C ASP A 24 -10.15 -2.01 -6.87
N GLY A 25 -9.28 -2.18 -5.87
CA GLY A 25 -8.00 -1.49 -5.86
C GLY A 25 -7.14 -1.84 -7.05
N GLU A 26 -7.11 -3.12 -7.45
CA GLU A 26 -6.35 -3.54 -8.61
C GLU A 26 -6.92 -2.94 -9.88
N PHE A 27 -8.24 -2.90 -9.99
CA PHE A 27 -8.86 -2.29 -11.14
C PHE A 27 -8.51 -0.81 -11.24
N LEU A 28 -8.59 -0.09 -10.12
CA LEU A 28 -8.29 1.33 -10.11
C LEU A 28 -6.84 1.60 -10.47
N LYS A 29 -5.91 0.74 -10.03
CA LYS A 29 -4.52 0.89 -10.42
C LYS A 29 -4.32 0.71 -11.93
N SER A 30 -5.13 -0.13 -12.54
CA SER A 30 -5.02 -0.37 -13.97
C SER A 30 -5.41 0.86 -14.79
N LEU A 31 -6.05 1.83 -14.16
CA LEU A 31 -6.42 3.07 -14.84
C LEU A 31 -5.30 4.11 -14.84
N TYR A 32 -4.18 3.81 -14.19
CA TYR A 32 -3.06 4.76 -14.16
C TYR A 32 -2.50 4.98 -15.56
N PRO A 33 -2.04 6.20 -15.87
CA PRO A 33 -1.30 6.41 -17.11
C PRO A 33 -0.09 5.49 -17.16
N PRO A 34 0.39 5.15 -18.37
CA PRO A 34 1.49 4.19 -18.50
C PRO A 34 2.74 4.54 -17.69
N GLU A 35 3.05 5.82 -17.59
CA GLU A 35 4.22 6.25 -16.81
C GLU A 35 4.07 5.89 -15.36
N LEU A 36 2.84 6.04 -14.83
CA LEU A 36 2.60 5.73 -13.44
C LEU A 36 2.49 4.23 -13.20
N VAL A 37 2.08 3.47 -14.21
CA VAL A 37 2.08 2.02 -14.07
C VAL A 37 3.50 1.51 -13.85
N LYS A 38 4.45 2.01 -14.62
CA LYS A 38 5.85 1.62 -14.44
C LYS A 38 6.35 1.99 -13.06
N LEU A 39 6.01 3.20 -12.62
CA LEU A 39 6.43 3.66 -11.32
C LEU A 39 5.80 2.81 -10.21
N GLN A 40 4.53 2.45 -10.38
CA GLN A 40 3.84 1.61 -9.41
C GLN A 40 4.51 0.24 -9.29
N LEU A 41 4.97 -0.32 -10.41
CA LEU A 41 5.67 -1.60 -10.36
C LEU A 41 6.97 -1.51 -9.59
N LEU A 42 7.70 -0.40 -9.74
CA LEU A 42 8.92 -0.19 -8.98
C LEU A 42 8.63 -0.06 -7.49
N VAL A 43 7.55 0.66 -7.15
CA VAL A 43 7.13 0.80 -5.77
C VAL A 43 6.79 -0.57 -5.18
N GLU A 44 6.04 -1.37 -5.92
CA GLU A 44 5.66 -2.70 -5.45
C GLU A 44 6.89 -3.57 -5.25
N GLU A 45 7.84 -3.48 -6.15
CA GLU A 45 9.06 -4.28 -6.06
C GLU A 45 9.84 -3.95 -4.79
N GLU A 46 9.98 -2.66 -4.48
CA GLU A 46 10.71 -2.27 -3.28
C GLU A 46 9.94 -2.64 -2.00
N CYS A 47 8.62 -2.53 -2.05
CA CYS A 47 7.82 -2.91 -0.89
C CYS A 47 7.81 -4.42 -0.67
N ASP A 48 7.86 -5.21 -1.76
CA ASP A 48 7.95 -6.67 -1.63
C ASP A 48 9.15 -7.08 -0.78
N LYS A 49 10.25 -6.37 -0.91
CA LYS A 49 11.47 -6.70 -0.16
C LYS A 49 11.30 -6.51 1.34
N LEU A 50 10.33 -5.72 1.74
CA LEU A 50 10.10 -5.42 3.14
C LEU A 50 8.86 -6.13 3.71
N GLU A 51 8.25 -6.99 2.94
CA GLU A 51 7.05 -7.66 3.43
C GLU A 51 7.42 -8.98 4.11
N TYR A 52 7.86 -8.88 5.37
CA TYR A 52 8.23 -10.05 6.17
C TYR A 52 7.92 -9.74 7.64
N ASP A 53 7.80 -10.76 8.45
CA ASP A 53 7.50 -10.59 9.86
C ASP A 53 8.61 -9.81 10.55
N GLY A 54 8.22 -8.83 11.36
CA GLY A 54 9.17 -7.99 12.06
C GLY A 54 9.71 -6.85 11.22
N SER A 55 9.23 -6.71 9.98
CA SER A 55 9.65 -5.62 9.13
C SER A 55 9.18 -4.28 9.67
N VAL A 56 9.96 -3.23 9.43
CA VAL A 56 9.59 -1.87 9.82
C VAL A 56 8.30 -1.43 9.13
N MET A 57 7.96 -2.04 8.00
CA MET A 57 6.72 -1.72 7.30
C MET A 57 5.50 -1.95 8.18
N PHE A 58 5.59 -2.91 9.12
CA PHE A 58 4.48 -3.29 9.96
C PHE A 58 4.56 -2.75 11.38
N ASP A 59 5.52 -1.87 11.66
CA ASP A 59 5.60 -1.21 12.94
C ASP A 59 4.35 -0.37 13.16
N GLN A 60 3.97 -0.17 14.40
CA GLN A 60 2.79 0.63 14.71
C GLN A 60 2.92 2.03 14.13
N TYR A 61 4.08 2.65 14.29
CA TYR A 61 4.36 3.97 13.73
C TYR A 61 5.67 3.88 12.93
N PRO A 62 5.57 3.53 11.63
CA PRO A 62 6.79 3.38 10.83
C PRO A 62 7.59 4.66 10.80
N ASP A 63 8.90 4.51 10.88
CA ASP A 63 9.82 5.63 10.87
C ASP A 63 9.78 6.31 9.50
N LYS A 64 9.59 7.62 9.51
CA LYS A 64 9.53 8.40 8.28
C LYS A 64 10.80 8.24 7.46
N ILE A 65 11.95 8.16 8.11
CA ILE A 65 13.22 8.00 7.41
C ILE A 65 13.24 6.68 6.65
N ARG A 66 12.70 5.62 7.23
CA ARG A 66 12.65 4.33 6.55
C ARG A 66 11.74 4.37 5.32
N ILE A 67 10.62 5.08 5.43
CA ILE A 67 9.72 5.25 4.29
C ILE A 67 10.43 6.04 3.19
N HIS A 68 11.16 7.11 3.59
CA HIS A 68 11.90 7.90 2.61
C HIS A 68 12.97 7.07 1.89
N LYS A 69 13.56 6.10 2.58
CA LYS A 69 14.57 5.25 1.96
C LYS A 69 13.95 4.36 0.88
N ILE A 70 12.72 3.95 1.06
CA ILE A 70 12.02 3.21 0.00
C ILE A 70 11.86 4.11 -1.21
N THR A 71 11.45 5.34 -0.98
CA THR A 71 11.28 6.32 -2.06
C THR A 71 12.61 6.58 -2.77
N ASP A 72 13.70 6.67 -2.00
CA ASP A 72 15.03 6.87 -2.59
C ASP A 72 15.35 5.77 -3.59
N LYS A 73 15.05 4.53 -3.23
CA LYS A 73 15.35 3.42 -4.12
C LYS A 73 14.45 3.41 -5.35
N VAL A 74 13.19 3.79 -5.19
CA VAL A 74 12.27 3.90 -6.32
C VAL A 74 12.78 4.97 -7.27
N GLU A 75 13.16 6.12 -6.73
CA GLU A 75 13.64 7.23 -7.53
C GLU A 75 14.91 6.85 -8.29
N GLU A 76 15.81 6.15 -7.62
CA GLU A 76 17.06 5.71 -8.24
C GLU A 76 16.76 4.78 -9.42
N LYS A 77 15.88 3.82 -9.23
CA LYS A 77 15.56 2.87 -10.28
C LYS A 77 14.79 3.51 -11.42
N ALA A 78 14.01 4.53 -11.11
CA ALA A 78 13.24 5.24 -12.14
C ALA A 78 14.09 6.20 -12.93
N GLY A 79 15.30 6.49 -12.45
CA GLY A 79 16.16 7.44 -13.14
C GLY A 79 15.79 8.88 -12.89
N GLY A 80 15.15 9.15 -11.75
CA GLY A 80 14.68 10.49 -11.40
C GLY A 80 13.18 10.61 -11.59
N GLY A 81 12.67 11.82 -11.47
CA GLY A 81 11.26 12.09 -11.68
C GLY A 81 10.66 12.83 -10.50
N GLU A 82 9.34 12.79 -10.41
CA GLU A 82 8.60 13.55 -9.41
C GLU A 82 8.64 12.84 -8.05
N ARG A 83 9.53 13.30 -7.19
CA ARG A 83 9.75 12.62 -5.91
C ARG A 83 8.51 12.64 -5.01
N ASN A 84 7.79 13.75 -4.99
CA ASN A 84 6.60 13.82 -4.12
C ASN A 84 5.55 12.81 -4.53
N LEU A 85 5.39 12.62 -5.83
CA LEU A 85 4.47 11.60 -6.33
C LEU A 85 4.92 10.21 -5.92
N MET A 86 6.22 9.94 -6.05
CA MET A 86 6.77 8.65 -5.64
C MET A 86 6.55 8.40 -4.15
N GLU A 87 6.74 9.45 -3.35
CA GLU A 87 6.55 9.34 -1.91
C GLU A 87 5.10 8.96 -1.58
N VAL A 88 4.14 9.62 -2.23
CA VAL A 88 2.74 9.31 -2.00
C VAL A 88 2.42 7.89 -2.44
N MET A 89 2.98 7.45 -3.55
CA MET A 89 2.74 6.11 -4.04
C MET A 89 3.32 5.06 -3.09
N VAL A 90 4.49 5.32 -2.53
CA VAL A 90 5.11 4.42 -1.55
C VAL A 90 4.23 4.35 -0.30
N ILE A 91 3.79 5.49 0.21
CA ILE A 91 2.96 5.52 1.41
C ILE A 91 1.66 4.75 1.18
N ASN A 92 1.04 4.95 0.03
CA ASN A 92 -0.19 4.24 -0.30
C ASN A 92 0.03 2.73 -0.38
N GLU A 93 1.14 2.31 -0.96
CA GLU A 93 1.43 0.89 -1.07
C GLU A 93 1.69 0.27 0.29
N VAL A 94 2.44 0.96 1.14
CA VAL A 94 2.69 0.49 2.50
C VAL A 94 1.37 0.35 3.25
N MET A 95 0.49 1.34 3.12
CA MET A 95 -0.81 1.31 3.77
C MET A 95 -1.62 0.10 3.33
N ARG A 96 -1.64 -0.18 2.03
CA ARG A 96 -2.40 -1.31 1.51
C ARG A 96 -1.87 -2.64 2.03
N ARG A 97 -0.55 -2.78 2.14
CA ARG A 97 0.05 -4.00 2.65
C ARG A 97 -0.20 -4.18 4.14
N ARG A 98 -0.23 -3.08 4.88
CA ARG A 98 -0.56 -3.13 6.31
C ARG A 98 -2.01 -3.57 6.50
N ILE A 99 -2.92 -3.07 5.66
CA ILE A 99 -4.32 -3.44 5.74
C ILE A 99 -4.49 -4.92 5.40
N ARG A 100 -3.82 -5.39 4.35
CA ARG A 100 -3.88 -6.79 3.94
C ARG A 100 -3.40 -7.70 5.07
N ARG A 101 -2.28 -7.32 5.71
CA ARG A 101 -1.76 -8.13 6.81
C ARG A 101 -2.74 -8.19 7.97
N ARG A 102 -3.40 -7.08 8.25
CA ARG A 102 -4.41 -7.07 9.31
C ARG A 102 -5.55 -8.03 9.01
N HIS A 103 -5.99 -8.05 7.76
CA HIS A 103 -7.05 -9.00 7.36
C HIS A 103 -6.58 -10.43 7.49
N CYS A 104 -5.36 -10.73 7.11
CA CYS A 104 -4.82 -12.07 7.27
C CYS A 104 -4.83 -12.50 8.72
N ARG A 105 -4.43 -11.61 9.62
CA ARG A 105 -4.43 -11.92 11.04
C ARG A 105 -5.84 -12.18 11.55
N LEU A 106 -6.79 -11.35 11.16
CA LEU A 106 -8.16 -11.49 11.63
C LEU A 106 -8.78 -12.78 11.12
N ARG A 107 -8.40 -13.23 9.94
CA ARG A 107 -8.95 -14.45 9.37
C ARG A 107 -8.20 -15.70 9.81
N GLY A 108 -7.03 -15.54 10.38
CA GLY A 108 -6.22 -16.67 10.79
C GLY A 108 -5.40 -17.29 9.68
N PHE A 109 -5.45 -16.71 8.46
CA PHE A 109 -4.67 -17.21 7.34
C PHE A 109 -4.61 -16.12 6.26
N CYS A 110 -3.70 -16.27 5.32
CA CYS A 110 -3.59 -15.37 4.18
C CYS A 110 -3.88 -16.08 2.88
#